data_d839f518273270ac1e6ac5af40d0d592
#
_entry.id   d839f518273270ac1e6ac5af40d0d592
#
_cell.length_a   1.000
_cell.length_b   1.000
_cell.length_c   1.000
_cell.angle_alpha   90.00
_cell.angle_beta   90.00
_cell.angle_gamma   90.00
#
_symmetry.space_group_name_H-M   'P 1'
#
loop_
_entity.id
_entity.type
_entity.pdbx_description
1 polymer ?
#
loop_
_entity_poly.entity_id
_entity_poly.type
_entity_poly.pdbx_seq_one_letter_code
_entity_poly.pdbx_strand_id
1 'polypeptide(L)'
;MKGMDRRDFLQAGAVLGFSSLTGVRASPWWRAPDLVFRRGIVFDGTGAPGVEADVAVGGDRIQAVGRIPERGALEIDLAGMALAPGFIDIHTHADRPLLDVPRAEHRVLQGITLEVGGQCGGSPGPMSEEGARAAADRYREMYGVEVDLREFGGFYRALGQIPTSVNSAVMIGHGTVRGLVVGSEDRPATSDELNRMRTMVARGLAQGAVGFSTGLEYTPSGFASKEELVELSRALQGTGYPYASHMRNEDDGVMAAVEEALHVGKVAGVPVQISHLKAQGERNWWKADVILSLLEEAREAGVDVHFDRYPYVAYSTGLTNLFPSSARAGGTRAFLNRLQDPEERPALEAYCRGKIAQLGSWDSVLISRTRTSQNAWIRGMWLGAAAREKGVDPFELTVQLLMEENGSVGMIGFGMSEENTANMLAHPLGMVCSDGSVYPADSTGSPHPRSYGTFPRVLGYYVREKAVMPLETAVHKMTGLPARKIQLADRGVIRPGAFADLVAFDPDTVRDEATFAEPRQYPTGIDTVVVNGVVTV
;
A
#
# COMPACT_ATOMS: atom_id res chain seq x y z
N MET A 1 -39.13 25.61 7.62
CA MET A 1 -39.15 24.19 8.02
C MET A 1 -38.37 24.08 9.33
N LYS A 2 -39.02 23.73 10.45
CA LYS A 2 -38.42 23.68 11.77
C LYS A 2 -37.53 22.46 11.88
N GLY A 3 -36.28 22.64 12.34
CA GLY A 3 -35.34 21.57 12.59
C GLY A 3 -35.78 20.64 13.70
N MET A 4 -35.61 19.34 13.51
CA MET A 4 -35.82 18.31 14.53
C MET A 4 -34.71 18.41 15.58
N ASP A 5 -35.08 18.38 16.88
CA ASP A 5 -34.17 18.49 18.01
C ASP A 5 -33.45 17.13 18.26
N ARG A 6 -32.23 17.21 18.76
CA ARG A 6 -31.35 16.07 19.10
C ARG A 6 -32.01 15.07 20.09
N ARG A 7 -33.04 15.47 20.83
CA ARG A 7 -33.80 14.62 21.75
C ARG A 7 -34.77 13.68 21.05
N ASP A 8 -35.29 14.07 19.89
CA ASP A 8 -36.23 13.24 19.11
C ASP A 8 -35.53 12.07 18.41
N PHE A 9 -34.23 12.21 18.15
CA PHE A 9 -33.42 11.14 17.58
C PHE A 9 -33.05 10.03 18.59
N LEU A 10 -32.95 10.36 19.88
CA LEU A 10 -32.59 9.39 20.93
C LEU A 10 -33.78 8.63 21.50
N GLN A 11 -35.03 9.05 21.26
CA GLN A 11 -36.23 8.33 21.69
C GLN A 11 -36.71 7.28 20.68
N ALA A 12 -36.21 7.26 19.44
CA ALA A 12 -36.53 6.24 18.45
C ALA A 12 -35.66 4.95 18.55
N GLY A 13 -34.68 4.95 19.47
CA GLY A 13 -33.70 3.84 19.63
C GLY A 13 -33.97 2.86 20.78
N ALA A 14 -35.05 3.00 21.54
CA ALA A 14 -35.25 2.24 22.79
C ALA A 14 -36.64 1.59 22.91
N VAL A 15 -37.10 0.86 21.89
CA VAL A 15 -38.15 -0.19 22.06
C VAL A 15 -38.01 -1.20 20.95
N LEU A 16 -37.22 -2.24 21.13
CA LEU A 16 -37.43 -3.54 20.51
C LEU A 16 -37.23 -4.60 21.58
N GLY A 17 -38.29 -4.75 22.40
CA GLY A 17 -38.52 -5.92 23.22
C GLY A 17 -38.82 -7.12 22.32
N PHE A 18 -38.25 -8.26 22.69
CA PHE A 18 -38.61 -9.58 22.15
C PHE A 18 -40.12 -9.78 22.10
N SER A 19 -40.66 -9.97 20.89
CA SER A 19 -41.97 -10.56 20.69
C SER A 19 -41.93 -11.48 19.47
N SER A 20 -42.35 -12.71 19.74
CA SER A 20 -42.48 -13.87 18.89
C SER A 20 -43.06 -13.62 17.50
N LEU A 21 -42.41 -14.25 16.50
CA LEU A 21 -42.92 -14.92 15.30
C LEU A 21 -44.39 -14.66 14.91
N THR A 22 -44.59 -13.85 13.86
CA THR A 22 -45.41 -14.21 12.68
C THR A 22 -45.29 -13.08 11.65
N GLY A 23 -44.85 -13.43 10.41
CA GLY A 23 -45.12 -12.67 9.18
C GLY A 23 -44.45 -11.29 9.09
N VAL A 24 -43.13 -11.24 8.91
CA VAL A 24 -42.46 -10.04 8.40
C VAL A 24 -42.95 -9.82 6.97
N ARG A 25 -43.87 -8.88 6.74
CA ARG A 25 -44.17 -8.36 5.41
C ARG A 25 -42.90 -7.70 4.89
N ALA A 26 -42.41 -8.17 3.75
CA ALA A 26 -41.30 -7.55 3.04
C ALA A 26 -41.54 -6.04 2.92
N SER A 27 -40.59 -5.24 3.32
CA SER A 27 -40.60 -3.79 3.09
C SER A 27 -40.76 -3.54 1.58
N PRO A 28 -41.52 -2.52 1.13
CA PRO A 28 -41.67 -2.20 -0.30
C PRO A 28 -40.37 -1.94 -1.03
N TRP A 29 -39.27 -1.82 -0.32
CA TRP A 29 -37.92 -1.57 -0.84
C TRP A 29 -37.05 -2.83 -0.92
N TRP A 30 -37.54 -4.00 -0.46
CA TRP A 30 -36.81 -5.25 -0.54
C TRP A 30 -36.94 -5.83 -1.96
N ARG A 31 -35.83 -5.81 -2.70
CA ARG A 31 -35.69 -6.57 -3.94
C ARG A 31 -35.10 -7.95 -3.63
N ALA A 32 -35.44 -8.97 -4.42
CA ALA A 32 -34.75 -10.25 -4.33
C ALA A 32 -33.24 -10.01 -4.47
N PRO A 33 -32.40 -10.64 -3.64
CA PRO A 33 -30.97 -10.48 -3.73
C PRO A 33 -30.42 -10.94 -5.09
N ASP A 34 -29.42 -10.24 -5.60
CA ASP A 34 -28.70 -10.69 -6.79
C ASP A 34 -27.76 -11.86 -6.46
N LEU A 35 -27.14 -11.83 -5.25
CA LEU A 35 -26.24 -12.86 -4.74
C LEU A 35 -26.54 -13.14 -3.26
N VAL A 36 -26.51 -14.42 -2.86
CA VAL A 36 -26.57 -14.82 -1.45
C VAL A 36 -25.44 -15.81 -1.16
N PHE A 37 -24.61 -15.46 -0.20
CA PHE A 37 -23.68 -16.40 0.43
C PHE A 37 -24.40 -17.14 1.53
N ARG A 38 -24.28 -18.47 1.54
CA ARG A 38 -24.93 -19.37 2.50
C ARG A 38 -23.91 -20.00 3.44
N ARG A 39 -24.29 -20.11 4.71
CA ARG A 39 -23.57 -20.92 5.71
C ARG A 39 -22.08 -20.59 5.85
N GLY A 40 -21.72 -19.32 5.68
CA GLY A 40 -20.35 -18.85 5.87
C GLY A 40 -20.07 -18.51 7.33
N ILE A 41 -18.81 -18.63 7.75
CA ILE A 41 -18.35 -18.01 9.01
C ILE A 41 -17.98 -16.57 8.69
N VAL A 42 -18.86 -15.65 9.04
CA VAL A 42 -18.72 -14.22 8.70
C VAL A 42 -17.84 -13.51 9.71
N PHE A 43 -16.71 -12.98 9.26
CA PHE A 43 -15.86 -12.03 9.97
C PHE A 43 -16.21 -10.63 9.47
N ASP A 44 -16.83 -9.81 10.29
CA ASP A 44 -17.43 -8.54 9.87
C ASP A 44 -16.45 -7.38 9.63
N GLY A 45 -15.13 -7.61 9.85
CA GLY A 45 -14.09 -6.59 9.70
C GLY A 45 -13.88 -5.72 10.94
N THR A 46 -14.66 -5.87 12.00
CA THR A 46 -14.51 -5.10 13.25
C THR A 46 -13.44 -5.65 14.20
N GLY A 47 -13.01 -6.90 13.98
CA GLY A 47 -12.16 -7.66 14.90
C GLY A 47 -12.98 -8.54 15.86
N ALA A 48 -14.29 -8.59 15.70
CA ALA A 48 -15.14 -9.54 16.41
C ALA A 48 -14.95 -10.97 15.90
N PRO A 49 -15.13 -12.01 16.75
CA PRO A 49 -15.08 -13.39 16.32
C PRO A 49 -16.06 -13.70 15.20
N GLY A 50 -15.70 -14.63 14.31
CA GLY A 50 -16.57 -15.07 13.21
C GLY A 50 -17.88 -15.72 13.70
N VAL A 51 -18.96 -15.45 12.98
CA VAL A 51 -20.31 -15.95 13.29
C VAL A 51 -20.91 -16.60 12.04
N GLU A 52 -21.51 -17.79 12.19
CA GLU A 52 -22.22 -18.44 11.09
C GLU A 52 -23.42 -17.57 10.67
N ALA A 53 -23.44 -17.15 9.41
CA ALA A 53 -24.51 -16.33 8.86
C ALA A 53 -24.55 -16.43 7.33
N ASP A 54 -25.72 -16.09 6.75
CA ASP A 54 -25.87 -15.77 5.34
C ASP A 54 -25.62 -14.28 5.11
N VAL A 55 -25.16 -13.92 3.90
CA VAL A 55 -24.99 -12.52 3.46
C VAL A 55 -25.67 -12.33 2.12
N ALA A 56 -26.66 -11.40 2.05
CA ALA A 56 -27.34 -11.05 0.81
C ALA A 56 -26.79 -9.77 0.21
N VAL A 57 -26.59 -9.78 -1.10
CA VAL A 57 -26.11 -8.65 -1.91
C VAL A 57 -27.14 -8.26 -2.94
N GLY A 58 -27.38 -6.96 -3.11
CA GLY A 58 -28.22 -6.40 -4.17
C GLY A 58 -27.57 -5.17 -4.77
N GLY A 59 -27.34 -5.18 -6.08
CA GLY A 59 -26.51 -4.21 -6.76
C GLY A 59 -25.09 -4.20 -6.19
N ASP A 60 -24.60 -3.05 -5.79
CA ASP A 60 -23.28 -2.86 -5.21
C ASP A 60 -23.24 -2.89 -3.67
N ARG A 61 -24.37 -3.27 -3.01
CA ARG A 61 -24.52 -3.16 -1.55
C ARG A 61 -24.89 -4.48 -0.87
N ILE A 62 -24.41 -4.62 0.35
CA ILE A 62 -24.91 -5.66 1.27
C ILE A 62 -26.31 -5.28 1.72
N GLN A 63 -27.29 -6.14 1.46
CA GLN A 63 -28.69 -5.92 1.83
C GLN A 63 -29.01 -6.42 3.24
N ALA A 64 -28.50 -7.62 3.58
CA ALA A 64 -28.79 -8.25 4.87
C ALA A 64 -27.64 -9.19 5.28
N VAL A 65 -27.53 -9.41 6.60
CA VAL A 65 -26.64 -10.37 7.25
C VAL A 65 -27.43 -11.12 8.30
N GLY A 66 -27.28 -12.44 8.37
CA GLY A 66 -27.99 -13.31 9.32
C GLY A 66 -28.73 -14.44 8.59
N ARG A 67 -29.88 -14.86 9.14
CA ARG A 67 -30.69 -15.87 8.46
C ARG A 67 -31.52 -15.24 7.35
N ILE A 68 -31.26 -15.63 6.11
CA ILE A 68 -31.90 -15.07 4.91
C ILE A 68 -32.73 -16.19 4.25
N PRO A 69 -34.07 -16.17 4.39
CA PRO A 69 -34.93 -17.18 3.79
C PRO A 69 -35.12 -17.01 2.27
N GLU A 70 -34.91 -15.80 1.75
CA GLU A 70 -35.07 -15.48 0.34
C GLU A 70 -33.94 -16.10 -0.50
N ARG A 71 -34.30 -16.51 -1.71
CA ARG A 71 -33.31 -16.95 -2.71
C ARG A 71 -32.72 -15.78 -3.45
N GLY A 72 -31.40 -15.83 -3.68
CA GLY A 72 -30.70 -14.95 -4.60
C GLY A 72 -30.83 -15.45 -6.06
N ALA A 73 -30.56 -14.55 -7.00
CA ALA A 73 -30.39 -14.96 -8.39
C ALA A 73 -29.18 -15.89 -8.55
N LEU A 74 -28.13 -15.67 -7.78
CA LEU A 74 -26.99 -16.56 -7.57
C LEU A 74 -26.91 -16.93 -6.09
N GLU A 75 -26.66 -18.19 -5.77
CA GLU A 75 -26.38 -18.65 -4.40
C GLU A 75 -25.02 -19.36 -4.38
N ILE A 76 -24.17 -18.96 -3.43
CA ILE A 76 -22.87 -19.57 -3.19
C ILE A 76 -22.88 -20.18 -1.79
N ASP A 77 -22.74 -21.50 -1.72
CA ASP A 77 -22.71 -22.25 -0.48
C ASP A 77 -21.26 -22.35 0.00
N LEU A 78 -20.94 -21.64 1.06
CA LEU A 78 -19.60 -21.58 1.61
C LEU A 78 -19.22 -22.80 2.46
N ALA A 79 -20.20 -23.61 2.87
CA ALA A 79 -19.98 -24.85 3.63
C ALA A 79 -19.08 -24.66 4.88
N GLY A 80 -19.15 -23.52 5.53
CA GLY A 80 -18.34 -23.18 6.72
C GLY A 80 -17.02 -22.47 6.42
N MET A 81 -16.70 -22.14 5.16
CA MET A 81 -15.57 -21.27 4.83
C MET A 81 -15.74 -19.87 5.44
N ALA A 82 -14.64 -19.17 5.60
CA ALA A 82 -14.63 -17.78 6.05
C ALA A 82 -15.17 -16.84 4.97
N LEU A 83 -16.05 -15.90 5.36
CA LEU A 83 -16.47 -14.77 4.55
C LEU A 83 -16.05 -13.49 5.27
N ALA A 84 -15.22 -12.68 4.64
CA ALA A 84 -14.73 -11.41 5.16
C ALA A 84 -15.04 -10.25 4.20
N PRO A 85 -14.94 -8.98 4.66
CA PRO A 85 -14.87 -7.87 3.73
C PRO A 85 -13.69 -8.06 2.79
N GLY A 86 -13.81 -7.63 1.55
CA GLY A 86 -12.69 -7.61 0.62
C GLY A 86 -11.50 -6.86 1.20
N PHE A 87 -10.30 -7.39 1.00
CA PHE A 87 -9.10 -6.84 1.60
C PHE A 87 -8.74 -5.48 1.01
N ILE A 88 -8.25 -4.60 1.87
CA ILE A 88 -7.77 -3.26 1.54
C ILE A 88 -6.25 -3.26 1.69
N ASP A 89 -5.55 -3.14 0.57
CA ASP A 89 -4.11 -2.93 0.58
C ASP A 89 -3.80 -1.46 0.86
N ILE A 90 -3.50 -1.15 2.11
CA ILE A 90 -3.33 0.23 2.58
C ILE A 90 -2.07 0.91 2.05
N HIS A 91 -1.14 0.16 1.48
CA HIS A 91 0.11 0.67 0.93
C HIS A 91 0.50 -0.14 -0.31
N THR A 92 0.31 0.46 -1.49
CA THR A 92 0.63 -0.15 -2.78
C THR A 92 1.21 0.87 -3.76
N HIS A 93 1.92 0.36 -4.76
CA HIS A 93 2.41 1.10 -5.92
C HIS A 93 1.64 0.71 -7.20
N ALA A 94 0.38 0.29 -7.03
CA ALA A 94 -0.49 -0.14 -8.11
C ALA A 94 -1.21 1.01 -8.83
N ASP A 95 -1.17 2.24 -8.33
CA ASP A 95 -1.94 3.38 -8.83
C ASP A 95 -1.87 3.55 -10.37
N ARG A 96 -0.80 4.08 -10.92
CA ARG A 96 -0.65 4.21 -12.38
C ARG A 96 -0.52 2.87 -13.12
N PRO A 97 0.20 1.85 -12.59
CA PRO A 97 0.22 0.52 -13.21
C PRO A 97 -1.16 -0.13 -13.37
N LEU A 98 -2.14 0.21 -12.56
CA LEU A 98 -3.52 -0.27 -12.69
C LEU A 98 -4.20 0.20 -13.98
N LEU A 99 -3.85 1.38 -14.50
CA LEU A 99 -4.31 1.83 -15.82
C LEU A 99 -3.68 1.02 -16.97
N ASP A 100 -2.46 0.50 -16.76
CA ASP A 100 -1.76 -0.34 -17.75
C ASP A 100 -2.25 -1.79 -17.72
N VAL A 101 -2.67 -2.28 -16.53
CA VAL A 101 -3.09 -3.67 -16.30
C VAL A 101 -4.39 -3.67 -15.49
N PRO A 102 -5.52 -3.26 -16.08
CA PRO A 102 -6.77 -3.02 -15.33
C PRO A 102 -7.38 -4.29 -14.73
N ARG A 103 -7.07 -5.47 -15.26
CA ARG A 103 -7.54 -6.75 -14.67
C ARG A 103 -6.88 -7.06 -13.33
N ALA A 104 -5.64 -6.61 -13.08
CA ALA A 104 -4.93 -6.78 -11.82
C ALA A 104 -5.10 -8.18 -11.19
N GLU A 105 -5.06 -9.25 -11.98
CA GLU A 105 -5.46 -10.61 -11.58
C GLU A 105 -4.76 -11.09 -10.31
N HIS A 106 -3.44 -10.88 -10.23
CA HIS A 106 -2.67 -11.27 -9.04
C HIS A 106 -2.97 -10.45 -7.77
N ARG A 107 -3.76 -9.38 -7.90
CA ARG A 107 -4.27 -8.60 -6.76
C ARG A 107 -5.62 -9.15 -6.31
N VAL A 108 -6.56 -9.26 -7.23
CA VAL A 108 -7.89 -9.80 -6.96
C VAL A 108 -7.82 -11.23 -6.41
N LEU A 109 -6.97 -12.08 -6.98
CA LEU A 109 -6.78 -13.47 -6.53
C LEU A 109 -6.21 -13.60 -5.10
N GLN A 110 -5.69 -12.51 -4.50
CA GLN A 110 -5.35 -12.45 -3.08
C GLN A 110 -6.52 -12.02 -2.18
N GLY A 111 -7.70 -11.76 -2.74
CA GLY A 111 -8.85 -11.20 -2.02
C GLY A 111 -8.84 -9.67 -1.90
N ILE A 112 -7.91 -8.98 -2.58
CA ILE A 112 -7.82 -7.52 -2.56
C ILE A 112 -8.94 -6.94 -3.41
N THR A 113 -9.71 -6.02 -2.85
CA THR A 113 -10.81 -5.31 -3.53
C THR A 113 -10.58 -3.80 -3.61
N LEU A 114 -9.60 -3.28 -2.84
CA LEU A 114 -9.22 -1.87 -2.86
C LEU A 114 -7.71 -1.70 -2.67
N GLU A 115 -7.10 -0.89 -3.55
CA GLU A 115 -5.70 -0.52 -3.56
C GLU A 115 -5.54 0.94 -3.10
N VAL A 116 -4.68 1.19 -2.10
CA VAL A 116 -4.36 2.55 -1.65
C VAL A 116 -2.99 2.95 -2.17
N GLY A 117 -2.98 3.62 -3.32
CA GLY A 117 -1.79 4.12 -3.99
C GLY A 117 -1.36 5.51 -3.56
N GLY A 118 -0.46 6.12 -4.32
CA GLY A 118 0.08 7.44 -3.98
C GLY A 118 1.03 7.40 -2.80
N GLN A 119 1.72 6.27 -2.60
CA GLN A 119 2.58 6.02 -1.45
C GLN A 119 4.04 6.44 -1.70
N CYS A 120 4.84 6.49 -0.64
CA CYS A 120 6.28 6.80 -0.68
C CYS A 120 6.60 8.11 -1.44
N GLY A 121 5.72 9.09 -1.35
CA GLY A 121 5.89 10.41 -1.98
C GLY A 121 5.62 10.44 -3.49
N GLY A 122 5.23 9.32 -4.10
CA GLY A 122 4.81 9.23 -5.50
C GLY A 122 3.30 9.28 -5.64
N SER A 123 2.77 9.93 -6.69
CA SER A 123 1.35 9.87 -7.05
C SER A 123 1.17 9.88 -8.56
N PRO A 124 0.05 9.33 -9.11
CA PRO A 124 -0.17 9.23 -10.56
C PRO A 124 -0.35 10.58 -11.25
N GLY A 125 -0.67 11.60 -10.50
CA GLY A 125 -0.75 13.02 -10.85
C GLY A 125 -0.57 13.89 -9.61
N PRO A 126 -0.35 15.20 -9.81
CA PRO A 126 -0.21 15.93 -11.06
C PRO A 126 1.09 15.60 -11.82
N MET A 127 1.09 15.76 -13.12
CA MET A 127 2.25 15.59 -13.99
C MET A 127 2.69 16.89 -14.66
N SER A 128 3.95 16.91 -15.13
CA SER A 128 4.40 17.95 -16.06
C SER A 128 3.64 17.88 -17.38
N GLU A 129 3.63 18.96 -18.15
CA GLU A 129 3.00 19.00 -19.49
C GLU A 129 3.52 17.87 -20.41
N GLU A 130 4.85 17.62 -20.38
CA GLU A 130 5.48 16.55 -21.16
C GLU A 130 5.02 15.17 -20.70
N GLY A 131 5.06 14.91 -19.38
CA GLY A 131 4.62 13.63 -18.79
C GLY A 131 3.13 13.35 -19.05
N ALA A 132 2.28 14.35 -18.93
CA ALA A 132 0.85 14.22 -19.17
C ALA A 132 0.55 13.97 -20.67
N ARG A 133 1.29 14.61 -21.58
CA ARG A 133 1.18 14.35 -23.02
C ARG A 133 1.58 12.93 -23.37
N ALA A 134 2.72 12.46 -22.85
CA ALA A 134 3.18 11.08 -23.06
C ALA A 134 2.18 10.05 -22.50
N ALA A 135 1.57 10.31 -21.35
CA ALA A 135 0.50 9.49 -20.80
C ALA A 135 -0.75 9.49 -21.68
N ALA A 136 -1.19 10.66 -22.15
CA ALA A 136 -2.34 10.79 -23.04
C ALA A 136 -2.14 9.99 -24.35
N ASP A 137 -0.98 10.12 -24.99
CA ASP A 137 -0.66 9.39 -26.21
C ASP A 137 -0.66 7.87 -25.97
N ARG A 138 -0.05 7.42 -24.87
CA ARG A 138 -0.03 6.01 -24.47
C ARG A 138 -1.44 5.43 -24.32
N TYR A 139 -2.30 6.06 -23.53
CA TYR A 139 -3.64 5.52 -23.25
C TYR A 139 -4.60 5.67 -24.42
N ARG A 140 -4.38 6.66 -25.29
CA ARG A 140 -5.08 6.73 -26.59
C ARG A 140 -4.69 5.56 -27.49
N GLU A 141 -3.42 5.20 -27.55
CA GLU A 141 -2.95 4.04 -28.31
C GLU A 141 -3.46 2.71 -27.73
N MET A 142 -3.38 2.54 -26.40
CA MET A 142 -3.77 1.29 -25.75
C MET A 142 -5.29 1.03 -25.73
N TYR A 143 -6.09 2.09 -25.50
CA TYR A 143 -7.52 1.93 -25.20
C TYR A 143 -8.43 2.87 -25.98
N GLY A 144 -7.91 3.77 -26.78
CA GLY A 144 -8.71 4.79 -27.50
C GLY A 144 -9.33 5.84 -26.57
N VAL A 145 -8.80 6.04 -25.36
CA VAL A 145 -9.34 6.97 -24.36
C VAL A 145 -8.45 8.21 -24.19
N GLU A 146 -9.09 9.33 -23.84
CA GLU A 146 -8.38 10.58 -23.54
C GLU A 146 -8.10 10.66 -22.02
N VAL A 147 -6.83 10.65 -21.65
CA VAL A 147 -6.37 10.76 -20.28
C VAL A 147 -5.59 12.06 -20.09
N ASP A 148 -5.91 12.80 -19.03
CA ASP A 148 -5.19 14.02 -18.65
C ASP A 148 -4.78 13.97 -17.18
N LEU A 149 -3.48 13.75 -16.94
CA LEU A 149 -2.88 13.63 -15.62
C LEU A 149 -2.16 14.91 -15.15
N ARG A 150 -2.41 16.07 -15.79
CA ARG A 150 -1.85 17.37 -15.33
C ARG A 150 -2.36 17.77 -13.96
N GLU A 151 -3.50 17.20 -13.55
CA GLU A 151 -4.08 17.37 -12.23
C GLU A 151 -4.29 16.02 -11.55
N PHE A 152 -4.31 16.00 -10.22
CA PHE A 152 -4.50 14.79 -9.43
C PHE A 152 -5.79 14.04 -9.81
N GLY A 153 -6.93 14.74 -9.92
CA GLY A 153 -8.22 14.15 -10.28
C GLY A 153 -8.29 13.56 -11.69
N GLY A 154 -7.29 13.80 -12.52
CA GLY A 154 -7.15 13.18 -13.84
C GLY A 154 -7.08 11.66 -13.76
N PHE A 155 -6.44 11.13 -12.72
CA PHE A 155 -6.35 9.70 -12.49
C PHE A 155 -7.73 9.05 -12.28
N TYR A 156 -8.58 9.64 -11.46
CA TYR A 156 -9.94 9.10 -11.24
C TYR A 156 -10.82 9.20 -12.50
N ARG A 157 -10.63 10.26 -13.28
CA ARG A 157 -11.31 10.35 -14.60
C ARG A 157 -10.84 9.26 -15.56
N ALA A 158 -9.55 8.92 -15.54
CA ALA A 158 -9.00 7.82 -16.32
C ALA A 158 -9.58 6.47 -15.89
N LEU A 159 -9.65 6.19 -14.57
CA LEU A 159 -10.29 4.98 -14.04
C LEU A 159 -11.78 4.88 -14.44
N GLY A 160 -12.49 6.00 -14.55
CA GLY A 160 -13.86 6.02 -15.06
C GLY A 160 -14.00 5.61 -16.52
N GLN A 161 -12.92 5.68 -17.32
CA GLN A 161 -12.88 5.28 -18.72
C GLN A 161 -12.23 3.89 -18.93
N ILE A 162 -11.37 3.48 -18.00
CA ILE A 162 -10.65 2.20 -18.03
C ILE A 162 -11.13 1.38 -16.82
N PRO A 163 -12.14 0.51 -16.98
CA PRO A 163 -12.69 -0.29 -15.88
C PRO A 163 -11.62 -1.22 -15.29
N THR A 164 -11.50 -1.24 -13.97
CA THR A 164 -10.53 -2.04 -13.23
C THR A 164 -11.21 -3.09 -12.37
N SER A 165 -10.53 -4.22 -12.11
CA SER A 165 -11.06 -5.30 -11.27
C SER A 165 -11.03 -5.01 -9.78
N VAL A 166 -10.34 -3.94 -9.36
CA VAL A 166 -10.24 -3.50 -7.96
C VAL A 166 -10.57 -2.01 -7.85
N ASN A 167 -11.05 -1.59 -6.69
CA ASN A 167 -11.20 -0.17 -6.37
C ASN A 167 -9.82 0.47 -6.14
N SER A 168 -9.73 1.79 -6.31
CA SER A 168 -8.51 2.54 -6.05
C SER A 168 -8.79 3.81 -5.25
N ALA A 169 -8.01 4.04 -4.21
CA ALA A 169 -7.89 5.29 -3.48
C ALA A 169 -6.42 5.73 -3.53
N VAL A 170 -6.15 7.03 -3.59
CA VAL A 170 -4.78 7.51 -3.83
C VAL A 170 -4.46 8.68 -2.92
N MET A 171 -3.26 8.68 -2.33
CA MET A 171 -2.71 9.83 -1.61
C MET A 171 -1.99 10.76 -2.59
N ILE A 172 -1.94 12.05 -2.28
CA ILE A 172 -1.08 12.97 -3.03
C ILE A 172 0.36 12.86 -2.53
N GLY A 173 1.31 12.66 -3.47
CA GLY A 173 2.71 12.42 -3.16
C GLY A 173 3.54 13.70 -3.06
N HIS A 174 4.26 13.87 -1.95
CA HIS A 174 5.22 14.96 -1.75
C HIS A 174 6.29 15.01 -2.82
N GLY A 175 6.91 13.88 -3.15
CA GLY A 175 7.95 13.81 -4.19
C GLY A 175 7.45 14.22 -5.56
N THR A 176 6.20 13.87 -5.90
CA THR A 176 5.54 14.34 -7.12
C THR A 176 5.38 15.86 -7.12
N VAL A 177 4.85 16.42 -6.04
CA VAL A 177 4.62 17.87 -5.91
C VAL A 177 5.94 18.64 -5.88
N ARG A 178 6.91 18.19 -5.06
CA ARG A 178 8.21 18.83 -4.95
C ARG A 178 9.00 18.76 -6.25
N GLY A 179 8.94 17.61 -6.95
CA GLY A 179 9.60 17.44 -8.24
C GLY A 179 9.12 18.41 -9.31
N LEU A 180 7.83 18.77 -9.30
CA LEU A 180 7.25 19.75 -10.22
C LEU A 180 7.58 21.21 -9.87
N VAL A 181 7.85 21.51 -8.60
CA VAL A 181 8.00 22.91 -8.12
C VAL A 181 9.46 23.29 -7.87
N VAL A 182 10.22 22.41 -7.21
CA VAL A 182 11.62 22.63 -6.81
C VAL A 182 12.59 21.87 -7.72
N GLY A 183 12.15 20.72 -8.25
CA GLY A 183 13.04 19.82 -9.00
C GLY A 183 13.83 18.90 -8.09
N SER A 184 15.00 18.43 -8.57
CA SER A 184 15.88 17.47 -7.87
C SER A 184 17.04 18.13 -7.12
N GLU A 185 16.94 19.41 -6.83
CA GLU A 185 17.99 20.17 -6.13
C GLU A 185 17.99 19.85 -4.62
N ASP A 186 19.18 19.65 -4.06
CA ASP A 186 19.41 19.48 -2.61
C ASP A 186 19.46 20.85 -1.93
N ARG A 187 18.30 21.44 -1.74
CA ARG A 187 18.12 22.74 -1.07
C ARG A 187 16.73 22.85 -0.45
N PRO A 188 16.54 23.69 0.55
CA PRO A 188 15.19 24.03 1.03
C PRO A 188 14.34 24.68 -0.07
N ALA A 189 13.04 24.49 0.01
CA ALA A 189 12.07 25.23 -0.81
C ALA A 189 12.05 26.71 -0.38
N THR A 190 11.93 27.62 -1.34
CA THR A 190 11.65 29.04 -1.06
C THR A 190 10.21 29.19 -0.55
N SER A 191 9.88 30.35 0.02
CA SER A 191 8.51 30.63 0.50
C SER A 191 7.47 30.56 -0.63
N ASP A 192 7.82 30.99 -1.84
CA ASP A 192 6.92 30.93 -3.00
C ASP A 192 6.74 29.48 -3.48
N GLU A 193 7.81 28.68 -3.50
CA GLU A 193 7.76 27.26 -3.83
C GLU A 193 6.91 26.51 -2.81
N LEU A 194 7.10 26.77 -1.52
CA LEU A 194 6.31 26.17 -0.44
C LEU A 194 4.81 26.51 -0.58
N ASN A 195 4.47 27.76 -0.89
CA ASN A 195 3.09 28.18 -1.14
C ASN A 195 2.47 27.48 -2.36
N ARG A 196 3.25 27.31 -3.44
CA ARG A 196 2.81 26.57 -4.64
C ARG A 196 2.57 25.11 -4.30
N MET A 197 3.48 24.43 -3.59
CA MET A 197 3.32 23.05 -3.16
C MET A 197 2.09 22.88 -2.26
N ARG A 198 1.90 23.77 -1.27
CA ARG A 198 0.71 23.75 -0.40
C ARG A 198 -0.59 23.84 -1.20
N THR A 199 -0.63 24.73 -2.20
CA THR A 199 -1.80 24.86 -3.09
C THR A 199 -2.05 23.57 -3.87
N MET A 200 -1.00 22.92 -4.36
CA MET A 200 -1.11 21.64 -5.09
C MET A 200 -1.62 20.51 -4.18
N VAL A 201 -1.11 20.42 -2.94
CA VAL A 201 -1.60 19.42 -1.96
C VAL A 201 -3.07 19.65 -1.63
N ALA A 202 -3.46 20.88 -1.30
CA ALA A 202 -4.86 21.23 -1.01
C ALA A 202 -5.79 20.92 -2.20
N ARG A 203 -5.33 21.21 -3.44
CA ARG A 203 -6.07 20.89 -4.66
C ARG A 203 -6.20 19.38 -4.88
N GLY A 204 -5.15 18.61 -4.62
CA GLY A 204 -5.20 17.14 -4.69
C GLY A 204 -6.23 16.55 -3.72
N LEU A 205 -6.28 17.06 -2.49
CA LEU A 205 -7.29 16.67 -1.50
C LEU A 205 -8.71 17.03 -1.98
N ALA A 206 -8.91 18.21 -2.51
CA ALA A 206 -10.19 18.62 -3.07
C ALA A 206 -10.61 17.79 -4.31
N GLN A 207 -9.66 17.15 -4.97
CA GLN A 207 -9.88 16.27 -6.12
C GLN A 207 -9.94 14.77 -5.76
N GLY A 208 -10.02 14.43 -4.48
CA GLY A 208 -10.27 13.08 -4.00
C GLY A 208 -9.07 12.34 -3.43
N ALA A 209 -7.93 13.01 -3.16
CA ALA A 209 -6.84 12.38 -2.44
C ALA A 209 -7.26 12.01 -1.01
N VAL A 210 -6.89 10.79 -0.56
CA VAL A 210 -7.23 10.24 0.77
C VAL A 210 -6.09 10.36 1.77
N GLY A 211 -5.12 11.22 1.52
CA GLY A 211 -3.95 11.44 2.37
C GLY A 211 -2.84 12.19 1.64
N PHE A 212 -1.75 12.40 2.35
CA PHE A 212 -0.51 12.99 1.84
C PHE A 212 0.65 12.09 2.21
N SER A 213 1.47 11.70 1.24
CA SER A 213 2.58 10.77 1.46
C SER A 213 3.94 11.37 1.19
N THR A 214 4.95 10.92 1.94
CA THR A 214 6.37 11.25 1.72
C THR A 214 7.20 10.00 1.51
N GLY A 215 8.32 10.14 0.76
CA GLY A 215 9.34 9.10 0.61
C GLY A 215 10.71 9.70 0.86
N LEU A 216 11.09 9.80 2.14
CA LEU A 216 12.21 10.63 2.57
C LEU A 216 13.60 9.99 2.34
N GLU A 217 13.65 8.71 1.97
CA GLU A 217 14.87 8.09 1.42
C GLU A 217 15.04 8.37 -0.08
N TYR A 218 14.03 8.94 -0.75
CA TYR A 218 14.04 9.17 -2.19
C TYR A 218 14.17 10.65 -2.54
N THR A 219 14.83 10.94 -3.66
CA THR A 219 14.86 12.28 -4.23
C THR A 219 13.57 12.54 -5.05
N PRO A 220 12.98 13.75 -4.98
CA PRO A 220 13.46 14.92 -4.25
C PRO A 220 12.96 15.05 -2.81
N SER A 221 12.11 14.13 -2.31
CA SER A 221 11.52 14.23 -0.96
C SER A 221 12.56 14.26 0.16
N GLY A 222 13.67 13.54 0.02
CA GLY A 222 14.74 13.46 1.00
C GLY A 222 15.43 14.81 1.28
N PHE A 223 15.28 15.78 0.40
CA PHE A 223 15.85 17.13 0.57
C PHE A 223 14.92 18.11 1.31
N ALA A 224 13.72 17.66 1.66
CA ALA A 224 12.78 18.49 2.40
C ALA A 224 13.22 18.67 3.86
N SER A 225 13.05 19.88 4.39
CA SER A 225 13.16 20.13 5.81
C SER A 225 11.92 19.63 6.57
N LYS A 226 12.08 19.44 7.88
CA LYS A 226 10.98 19.06 8.75
C LYS A 226 9.84 20.09 8.73
N GLU A 227 10.18 21.37 8.64
CA GLU A 227 9.23 22.49 8.56
C GLU A 227 8.41 22.45 7.26
N GLU A 228 9.04 22.12 6.13
CA GLU A 228 8.36 21.92 4.86
C GLU A 228 7.30 20.81 4.99
N LEU A 229 7.66 19.67 5.60
CA LEU A 229 6.74 18.55 5.80
C LEU A 229 5.55 18.92 6.70
N VAL A 230 5.81 19.67 7.79
CA VAL A 230 4.76 20.17 8.68
C VAL A 230 3.80 21.10 7.94
N GLU A 231 4.33 22.11 7.22
CA GLU A 231 3.50 23.08 6.51
C GLU A 231 2.60 22.43 5.43
N LEU A 232 3.13 21.46 4.69
CA LEU A 232 2.35 20.76 3.67
C LEU A 232 1.31 19.82 4.31
N SER A 233 1.65 19.15 5.42
CA SER A 233 0.74 18.26 6.14
C SER A 233 -0.44 19.00 6.78
N ARG A 234 -0.32 20.31 7.08
CA ARG A 234 -1.44 21.13 7.58
C ARG A 234 -2.63 21.19 6.63
N ALA A 235 -2.43 20.91 5.34
CA ALA A 235 -3.53 20.82 4.38
C ALA A 235 -4.52 19.68 4.71
N LEU A 236 -4.10 18.70 5.53
CA LEU A 236 -4.95 17.58 5.99
C LEU A 236 -5.81 17.91 7.22
N GLN A 237 -5.60 19.07 7.86
CA GLN A 237 -6.34 19.43 9.09
C GLN A 237 -7.85 19.38 8.86
N GLY A 238 -8.56 18.73 9.79
CA GLY A 238 -10.02 18.59 9.74
C GLY A 238 -10.56 17.56 8.76
N THR A 239 -9.70 16.93 7.92
CA THR A 239 -10.15 15.88 7.00
C THR A 239 -10.19 14.49 7.62
N GLY A 240 -9.39 14.24 8.66
CA GLY A 240 -9.14 12.91 9.22
C GLY A 240 -8.22 12.03 8.38
N TYR A 241 -7.76 12.49 7.24
CA TYR A 241 -6.82 11.76 6.38
C TYR A 241 -5.39 11.76 6.94
N PRO A 242 -4.63 10.68 6.72
CA PRO A 242 -3.28 10.55 7.28
C PRO A 242 -2.20 11.29 6.47
N TYR A 243 -1.17 11.72 7.20
CA TYR A 243 0.18 11.89 6.69
C TYR A 243 0.88 10.53 6.73
N ALA A 244 1.22 9.97 5.57
CA ALA A 244 1.93 8.70 5.44
C ALA A 244 3.40 8.92 5.13
N SER A 245 4.31 8.27 5.86
CA SER A 245 5.75 8.48 5.70
C SER A 245 6.52 7.19 5.46
N HIS A 246 7.04 7.01 4.23
CA HIS A 246 8.27 6.29 4.06
C HIS A 246 9.37 7.16 4.69
N MET A 247 9.86 6.72 5.82
CA MET A 247 10.73 7.52 6.70
C MET A 247 12.06 7.86 6.04
N ARG A 248 12.78 8.82 6.62
CA ARG A 248 14.07 9.29 6.13
C ARG A 248 15.18 8.24 6.22
N ASN A 249 15.03 7.31 7.13
CA ASN A 249 15.97 6.21 7.34
C ASN A 249 15.22 5.01 7.95
N GLU A 250 15.55 3.82 7.52
CA GLU A 250 14.96 2.57 8.00
C GLU A 250 16.01 1.62 8.61
N ASP A 251 17.23 2.11 8.83
CA ASP A 251 18.37 1.38 9.38
C ASP A 251 18.96 2.06 10.64
N ASP A 252 20.20 2.56 10.58
CA ASP A 252 20.89 3.11 11.74
C ASP A 252 20.16 4.31 12.36
N GLY A 253 19.53 5.15 11.56
CA GLY A 253 18.78 6.34 11.96
C GLY A 253 17.28 6.13 12.15
N VAL A 254 16.78 4.90 12.13
CA VAL A 254 15.33 4.62 12.12
C VAL A 254 14.57 5.24 13.30
N MET A 255 15.16 5.29 14.51
CA MET A 255 14.50 5.90 15.67
C MET A 255 14.25 7.39 15.46
N ALA A 256 15.26 8.13 15.04
CA ALA A 256 15.12 9.56 14.73
C ALA A 256 14.14 9.81 13.56
N ALA A 257 14.05 8.89 12.61
CA ALA A 257 13.12 8.97 11.50
C ALA A 257 11.66 8.73 11.95
N VAL A 258 11.42 7.81 12.89
CA VAL A 258 10.10 7.65 13.55
C VAL A 258 9.72 8.90 14.32
N GLU A 259 10.64 9.46 15.12
CA GLU A 259 10.40 10.70 15.86
C GLU A 259 10.10 11.88 14.93
N GLU A 260 10.76 11.96 13.76
CA GLU A 260 10.47 12.98 12.73
C GLU A 260 9.03 12.85 12.22
N ALA A 261 8.59 11.64 11.87
CA ALA A 261 7.23 11.41 11.37
C ALA A 261 6.16 11.73 12.43
N LEU A 262 6.39 11.31 13.68
CA LEU A 262 5.52 11.63 14.82
C LEU A 262 5.45 13.13 15.08
N HIS A 263 6.61 13.83 14.99
CA HIS A 263 6.67 15.28 15.15
C HIS A 263 5.85 16.00 14.08
N VAL A 264 5.96 15.59 12.81
CA VAL A 264 5.16 16.16 11.72
C VAL A 264 3.67 16.03 12.02
N GLY A 265 3.20 14.84 12.36
CA GLY A 265 1.80 14.60 12.68
C GLY A 265 1.32 15.42 13.88
N LYS A 266 2.11 15.45 14.96
CA LYS A 266 1.80 16.20 16.19
C LYS A 266 1.70 17.69 15.94
N VAL A 267 2.68 18.28 15.24
CA VAL A 267 2.73 19.73 14.99
C VAL A 267 1.73 20.17 13.93
N ALA A 268 1.51 19.35 12.92
CA ALA A 268 0.49 19.60 11.91
C ALA A 268 -0.94 19.31 12.43
N GLY A 269 -1.09 18.54 13.52
CA GLY A 269 -2.39 18.16 14.08
C GLY A 269 -3.16 17.19 13.18
N VAL A 270 -2.49 16.19 12.62
CA VAL A 270 -3.04 15.24 11.65
C VAL A 270 -2.69 13.79 12.02
N PRO A 271 -3.51 12.80 11.61
CA PRO A 271 -3.18 11.39 11.78
C PRO A 271 -1.87 11.02 11.07
N VAL A 272 -1.12 10.06 11.62
CA VAL A 272 0.14 9.55 11.08
C VAL A 272 0.01 8.10 10.67
N GLN A 273 0.59 7.75 9.52
CA GLN A 273 0.83 6.37 9.09
C GLN A 273 2.33 6.21 8.82
N ILE A 274 3.00 5.35 9.57
CA ILE A 274 4.37 4.96 9.24
C ILE A 274 4.31 3.87 8.19
N SER A 275 4.83 4.17 7.01
CA SER A 275 4.81 3.26 5.87
C SER A 275 5.75 2.08 6.10
N HIS A 276 5.29 0.84 5.80
CA HIS A 276 6.06 -0.42 5.79
C HIS A 276 7.13 -0.51 6.89
N LEU A 277 6.74 -0.23 8.14
CA LEU A 277 7.63 -0.13 9.30
C LEU A 277 8.62 -1.30 9.37
N LYS A 278 9.90 -0.99 9.51
CA LYS A 278 10.99 -1.96 9.65
C LYS A 278 12.22 -1.36 10.31
N ALA A 279 13.09 -2.23 10.81
CA ALA A 279 14.46 -1.90 11.19
C ALA A 279 15.40 -2.78 10.36
N GLN A 280 16.10 -2.18 9.38
CA GLN A 280 16.96 -2.89 8.44
C GLN A 280 18.36 -3.14 9.00
N GLY A 281 18.92 -4.31 8.69
CA GLY A 281 20.23 -4.74 9.13
C GLY A 281 20.22 -5.34 10.55
N GLU A 282 20.87 -6.49 10.72
CA GLU A 282 20.85 -7.27 11.97
C GLU A 282 21.21 -6.43 13.20
N ARG A 283 22.20 -5.54 13.08
CA ARG A 283 22.60 -4.64 14.16
C ARG A 283 21.50 -3.67 14.63
N ASN A 284 20.42 -3.52 13.85
CA ASN A 284 19.30 -2.62 14.13
C ASN A 284 18.04 -3.35 14.61
N TRP A 285 17.98 -4.69 14.52
CA TRP A 285 16.75 -5.44 14.80
C TRP A 285 16.22 -5.21 16.21
N TRP A 286 17.10 -5.02 17.20
CA TRP A 286 16.72 -4.70 18.57
C TRP A 286 15.93 -3.39 18.72
N LYS A 287 16.01 -2.48 17.74
CA LYS A 287 15.29 -1.22 17.74
C LYS A 287 13.79 -1.38 17.52
N ALA A 288 13.35 -2.52 17.00
CA ALA A 288 11.94 -2.77 16.69
C ALA A 288 11.04 -2.60 17.93
N ASP A 289 11.41 -3.17 19.06
CA ASP A 289 10.62 -3.06 20.30
C ASP A 289 10.58 -1.62 20.81
N VAL A 290 11.72 -0.92 20.72
CA VAL A 290 11.78 0.51 21.11
C VAL A 290 10.89 1.37 20.21
N ILE A 291 10.89 1.10 18.91
CA ILE A 291 10.04 1.81 17.95
C ILE A 291 8.56 1.57 18.27
N LEU A 292 8.15 0.33 18.53
CA LEU A 292 6.77 0.01 18.89
C LEU A 292 6.34 0.74 20.18
N SER A 293 7.21 0.79 21.19
CA SER A 293 6.97 1.56 22.42
C SER A 293 6.83 3.07 22.15
N LEU A 294 7.67 3.65 21.28
CA LEU A 294 7.55 5.06 20.87
C LEU A 294 6.20 5.36 20.20
N LEU A 295 5.70 4.42 19.38
CA LEU A 295 4.37 4.59 18.74
C LEU A 295 3.23 4.49 19.76
N GLU A 296 3.34 3.58 20.74
CA GLU A 296 2.36 3.46 21.84
C GLU A 296 2.33 4.73 22.69
N GLU A 297 3.50 5.23 23.12
CA GLU A 297 3.63 6.49 23.86
C GLU A 297 3.05 7.69 23.08
N ALA A 298 3.32 7.77 21.78
CA ALA A 298 2.75 8.81 20.94
C ALA A 298 1.22 8.74 20.87
N ARG A 299 0.67 7.52 20.80
CA ARG A 299 -0.78 7.30 20.81
C ARG A 299 -1.40 7.67 22.15
N GLU A 300 -0.78 7.30 23.27
CA GLU A 300 -1.20 7.71 24.61
C GLU A 300 -1.16 9.25 24.77
N ALA A 301 -0.18 9.89 24.13
CA ALA A 301 -0.08 11.35 24.08
C ALA A 301 -1.08 12.01 23.11
N GLY A 302 -2.00 11.24 22.48
CA GLY A 302 -3.08 11.74 21.64
C GLY A 302 -2.75 11.87 20.16
N VAL A 303 -1.61 11.36 19.68
CA VAL A 303 -1.32 11.29 18.24
C VAL A 303 -2.04 10.07 17.65
N ASP A 304 -2.93 10.26 16.67
CA ASP A 304 -3.52 9.13 15.94
C ASP A 304 -2.50 8.50 15.01
N VAL A 305 -1.66 7.61 15.54
CA VAL A 305 -0.62 6.90 14.79
C VAL A 305 -0.99 5.44 14.55
N HIS A 306 -0.72 4.99 13.32
CA HIS A 306 -0.67 3.59 12.89
C HIS A 306 0.54 3.39 11.99
N PHE A 307 0.86 2.13 11.72
CA PHE A 307 1.85 1.78 10.71
C PHE A 307 1.31 0.64 9.83
N ASP A 308 1.93 0.44 8.68
CA ASP A 308 1.67 -0.72 7.85
C ASP A 308 2.91 -1.61 7.71
N ARG A 309 2.71 -2.89 7.40
CA ARG A 309 3.76 -3.90 7.29
C ARG A 309 3.37 -5.00 6.31
N TYR A 310 4.31 -5.38 5.44
CA TYR A 310 4.19 -6.57 4.59
C TYR A 310 4.85 -7.80 5.24
N PRO A 311 4.36 -9.01 4.95
CA PRO A 311 4.76 -10.25 5.64
C PRO A 311 6.02 -10.89 5.01
N TYR A 312 7.09 -10.11 4.82
CA TYR A 312 8.35 -10.59 4.21
C TYR A 312 9.56 -9.93 4.86
N VAL A 313 10.68 -10.65 4.84
CA VAL A 313 11.97 -10.21 5.41
C VAL A 313 12.90 -9.50 4.41
N ALA A 314 12.38 -9.17 3.25
CA ALA A 314 13.08 -8.45 2.19
C ALA A 314 12.25 -7.26 1.71
N TYR A 315 12.90 -6.21 1.25
CA TYR A 315 12.28 -5.03 0.66
C TYR A 315 12.63 -4.92 -0.83
N SER A 316 11.86 -4.16 -1.60
CA SER A 316 12.14 -3.92 -3.02
C SER A 316 12.23 -2.43 -3.28
N THR A 317 13.33 -2.01 -3.95
CA THR A 317 13.59 -0.60 -4.28
C THR A 317 14.50 -0.51 -5.51
N GLY A 318 14.96 0.69 -5.86
CA GLY A 318 15.97 0.90 -6.90
C GLY A 318 17.39 0.65 -6.38
N LEU A 319 18.28 0.10 -7.23
CA LEU A 319 19.68 -0.16 -6.90
C LEU A 319 20.45 1.11 -6.49
N THR A 320 19.97 2.28 -6.92
CA THR A 320 20.49 3.60 -6.51
C THR A 320 20.35 3.85 -5.00
N ASN A 321 19.51 3.06 -4.28
CA ASN A 321 19.35 3.18 -2.83
C ASN A 321 20.56 2.66 -2.03
N LEU A 322 21.50 1.99 -2.69
CA LEU A 322 22.81 1.65 -2.11
C LEU A 322 23.74 2.86 -1.98
N PHE A 323 23.33 4.04 -2.47
CA PHE A 323 24.08 5.30 -2.44
C PHE A 323 23.33 6.36 -1.63
N PRO A 324 24.03 7.34 -1.03
CA PRO A 324 23.39 8.38 -0.24
C PRO A 324 22.44 9.24 -1.10
N SER A 325 21.38 9.77 -0.49
CA SER A 325 20.41 10.62 -1.20
C SER A 325 21.08 11.88 -1.78
N SER A 326 22.07 12.46 -1.09
CA SER A 326 22.86 13.61 -1.56
C SER A 326 23.55 13.33 -2.91
N ALA A 327 24.03 12.12 -3.13
CA ALA A 327 24.64 11.75 -4.43
C ALA A 327 23.66 11.85 -5.60
N ARG A 328 22.35 11.77 -5.32
CA ARG A 328 21.27 11.84 -6.33
C ARG A 328 20.75 13.27 -6.57
N ALA A 329 21.34 14.28 -5.90
CA ALA A 329 21.03 15.68 -6.14
C ALA A 329 21.32 16.07 -7.60
N GLY A 330 20.44 16.86 -8.22
CA GLY A 330 20.52 17.21 -9.64
C GLY A 330 20.02 16.12 -10.59
N GLY A 331 19.46 15.03 -10.05
CA GLY A 331 18.83 13.96 -10.83
C GLY A 331 19.79 12.88 -11.35
N THR A 332 19.23 11.97 -12.16
CA THR A 332 19.93 10.74 -12.59
C THR A 332 21.25 11.02 -13.32
N ARG A 333 21.25 11.98 -14.25
CA ARG A 333 22.49 12.31 -15.00
C ARG A 333 23.60 12.78 -14.07
N ALA A 334 23.30 13.67 -13.12
CA ALA A 334 24.27 14.17 -12.16
C ALA A 334 24.83 13.04 -11.28
N PHE A 335 23.95 12.14 -10.82
CA PHE A 335 24.34 10.96 -10.05
C PHE A 335 25.31 10.05 -10.85
N LEU A 336 24.97 9.74 -12.09
CA LEU A 336 25.83 8.88 -12.94
C LEU A 336 27.19 9.53 -13.23
N ASN A 337 27.24 10.84 -13.39
CA ASN A 337 28.50 11.57 -13.54
C ASN A 337 29.37 11.47 -12.28
N ARG A 338 28.79 11.59 -11.08
CA ARG A 338 29.51 11.42 -9.80
C ARG A 338 30.10 10.02 -9.62
N LEU A 339 29.41 8.99 -10.11
CA LEU A 339 29.94 7.61 -10.11
C LEU A 339 31.18 7.42 -11.01
N GLN A 340 31.39 8.33 -11.96
CA GLN A 340 32.56 8.32 -12.86
C GLN A 340 33.63 9.34 -12.43
N ASP A 341 33.29 10.27 -11.54
CA ASP A 341 34.20 11.30 -11.09
C ASP A 341 35.27 10.72 -10.14
N PRO A 342 36.56 10.83 -10.46
CA PRO A 342 37.61 10.24 -9.64
C PRO A 342 37.74 10.84 -8.24
N GLU A 343 37.21 12.05 -8.00
CA GLU A 343 37.22 12.71 -6.69
C GLU A 343 36.03 12.27 -5.83
N GLU A 344 34.82 12.12 -6.41
CA GLU A 344 33.59 11.77 -5.68
C GLU A 344 33.42 10.26 -5.51
N ARG A 345 33.82 9.45 -6.50
CA ARG A 345 33.63 8.01 -6.54
C ARG A 345 34.12 7.25 -5.30
N PRO A 346 35.33 7.52 -4.73
CA PRO A 346 35.80 6.79 -3.55
C PRO A 346 34.88 6.89 -2.33
N ALA A 347 34.27 8.05 -2.10
CA ALA A 347 33.33 8.25 -1.02
C ALA A 347 32.01 7.48 -1.28
N LEU A 348 31.55 7.48 -2.53
CA LEU A 348 30.35 6.72 -2.94
C LEU A 348 30.55 5.21 -2.82
N GLU A 349 31.73 4.72 -3.18
CA GLU A 349 32.13 3.32 -2.99
C GLU A 349 32.15 2.93 -1.53
N ALA A 350 32.79 3.74 -0.68
CA ALA A 350 32.85 3.46 0.76
C ALA A 350 31.45 3.42 1.38
N TYR A 351 30.56 4.33 0.99
CA TYR A 351 29.17 4.31 1.45
C TYR A 351 28.43 3.06 0.98
N CYS A 352 28.50 2.73 -0.32
CA CYS A 352 27.86 1.54 -0.90
C CYS A 352 28.32 0.25 -0.21
N ARG A 353 29.63 0.07 -0.02
CA ARG A 353 30.20 -1.08 0.70
C ARG A 353 29.76 -1.11 2.18
N GLY A 354 29.63 0.05 2.83
CA GLY A 354 29.08 0.16 4.18
C GLY A 354 27.61 -0.27 4.25
N LYS A 355 26.79 0.16 3.28
CA LYS A 355 25.38 -0.27 3.19
C LYS A 355 25.24 -1.78 2.93
N ILE A 356 26.09 -2.34 2.07
CA ILE A 356 26.15 -3.78 1.82
C ILE A 356 26.57 -4.56 3.08
N ALA A 357 27.58 -4.09 3.82
CA ALA A 357 28.00 -4.71 5.08
C ALA A 357 26.88 -4.68 6.13
N GLN A 358 26.05 -3.64 6.13
CA GLN A 358 24.88 -3.53 6.99
C GLN A 358 23.79 -4.55 6.62
N LEU A 359 23.59 -4.84 5.35
CA LEU A 359 22.67 -5.89 4.87
C LEU A 359 23.23 -7.32 5.05
N GLY A 360 24.52 -7.43 5.34
CA GLY A 360 25.25 -8.69 5.50
C GLY A 360 26.32 -8.90 4.42
N SER A 361 25.94 -8.99 3.16
CA SER A 361 26.86 -9.17 2.04
C SER A 361 26.24 -8.77 0.71
N TRP A 362 27.03 -8.84 -0.37
CA TRP A 362 26.54 -8.67 -1.74
C TRP A 362 25.53 -9.76 -2.15
N ASP A 363 25.52 -10.91 -1.48
CA ASP A 363 24.51 -11.96 -1.67
C ASP A 363 23.22 -11.68 -0.86
N SER A 364 23.11 -10.54 -0.20
CA SER A 364 21.85 -10.02 0.38
C SER A 364 21.07 -9.12 -0.58
N VAL A 365 21.57 -8.92 -1.80
CA VAL A 365 20.93 -8.10 -2.85
C VAL A 365 20.65 -8.95 -4.09
N LEU A 366 19.37 -9.03 -4.48
CA LEU A 366 18.91 -9.70 -5.69
C LEU A 366 18.49 -8.65 -6.70
N ILE A 367 18.96 -8.77 -7.95
CA ILE A 367 18.57 -7.84 -9.05
C ILE A 367 17.20 -8.26 -9.58
N SER A 368 16.20 -7.44 -9.34
CA SER A 368 14.81 -7.76 -9.69
C SER A 368 14.43 -7.30 -11.10
N ARG A 369 14.99 -6.20 -11.59
CA ARG A 369 14.62 -5.60 -12.87
C ARG A 369 15.78 -4.85 -13.52
N THR A 370 15.90 -5.01 -14.84
CA THR A 370 16.68 -4.16 -15.74
C THR A 370 15.80 -3.76 -16.93
N ARG A 371 16.12 -2.68 -17.64
CA ARG A 371 15.33 -2.20 -18.79
C ARG A 371 15.78 -2.81 -20.10
N THR A 372 17.08 -2.95 -20.28
CA THR A 372 17.68 -3.41 -21.53
C THR A 372 17.72 -4.93 -21.63
N SER A 373 17.69 -5.46 -22.85
CA SER A 373 17.90 -6.88 -23.11
C SER A 373 19.35 -7.30 -22.84
N GLN A 374 20.30 -6.37 -22.95
CA GLN A 374 21.71 -6.60 -22.64
C GLN A 374 21.90 -7.10 -21.21
N ASN A 375 21.15 -6.54 -20.26
CA ASN A 375 21.24 -6.88 -18.85
C ASN A 375 20.11 -7.81 -18.38
N ALA A 376 19.40 -8.48 -19.31
CA ALA A 376 18.36 -9.45 -18.95
C ALA A 376 18.89 -10.65 -18.17
N TRP A 377 20.17 -11.01 -18.40
CA TRP A 377 20.83 -12.16 -17.80
C TRP A 377 20.92 -12.11 -16.27
N ILE A 378 20.98 -10.89 -15.67
CA ILE A 378 21.17 -10.74 -14.22
C ILE A 378 19.84 -10.72 -13.43
N ARG A 379 18.69 -10.65 -14.11
CA ARG A 379 17.38 -10.61 -13.45
C ARG A 379 17.12 -11.89 -12.66
N GLY A 380 16.82 -11.77 -11.36
CA GLY A 380 16.66 -12.89 -10.45
C GLY A 380 17.97 -13.45 -9.88
N MET A 381 19.13 -12.86 -10.19
CA MET A 381 20.42 -13.27 -9.63
C MET A 381 20.78 -12.42 -8.41
N TRP A 382 21.48 -13.05 -7.47
CA TRP A 382 22.15 -12.37 -6.38
C TRP A 382 23.35 -11.58 -6.94
N LEU A 383 23.49 -10.33 -6.52
CA LEU A 383 24.51 -9.42 -7.05
C LEU A 383 25.94 -9.94 -6.82
N GLY A 384 26.20 -10.51 -5.63
CA GLY A 384 27.49 -11.13 -5.34
C GLY A 384 27.78 -12.36 -6.20
N ALA A 385 26.79 -13.22 -6.43
CA ALA A 385 26.92 -14.38 -7.32
C ALA A 385 27.17 -13.96 -8.77
N ALA A 386 26.44 -12.96 -9.26
CA ALA A 386 26.60 -12.40 -10.61
C ALA A 386 28.00 -11.81 -10.82
N ALA A 387 28.53 -11.09 -9.81
CA ALA A 387 29.88 -10.53 -9.86
C ALA A 387 30.96 -11.63 -9.90
N ARG A 388 30.80 -12.68 -9.09
CA ARG A 388 31.72 -13.85 -9.15
C ARG A 388 31.68 -14.55 -10.49
N GLU A 389 30.51 -14.74 -11.07
CA GLU A 389 30.37 -15.38 -12.40
C GLU A 389 31.05 -14.55 -13.50
N LYS A 390 30.99 -13.23 -13.40
CA LYS A 390 31.66 -12.32 -14.35
C LYS A 390 33.16 -12.11 -14.06
N GLY A 391 33.64 -12.52 -12.88
CA GLY A 391 35.01 -12.27 -12.46
C GLY A 391 35.34 -10.81 -12.21
N VAL A 392 34.35 -10.00 -11.77
CA VAL A 392 34.49 -8.56 -11.51
C VAL A 392 34.18 -8.24 -10.04
N ASP A 393 34.68 -7.10 -9.58
CA ASP A 393 34.30 -6.59 -8.26
C ASP A 393 32.79 -6.27 -8.21
N PRO A 394 32.05 -6.63 -7.14
CA PRO A 394 30.61 -6.39 -7.06
C PRO A 394 30.22 -4.90 -7.09
N PHE A 395 31.05 -3.99 -6.57
CA PHE A 395 30.81 -2.55 -6.70
C PHE A 395 30.95 -2.10 -8.16
N GLU A 396 31.98 -2.58 -8.86
CA GLU A 396 32.17 -2.30 -10.28
C GLU A 396 30.97 -2.78 -11.13
N LEU A 397 30.47 -4.00 -10.85
CA LEU A 397 29.26 -4.49 -11.50
C LEU A 397 28.05 -3.60 -11.20
N THR A 398 27.90 -3.13 -9.95
CA THR A 398 26.83 -2.21 -9.55
C THR A 398 26.89 -0.91 -10.36
N VAL A 399 28.07 -0.31 -10.46
CA VAL A 399 28.27 0.92 -11.24
C VAL A 399 27.99 0.67 -12.73
N GLN A 400 28.52 -0.41 -13.30
CA GLN A 400 28.28 -0.77 -14.69
C GLN A 400 26.77 -0.89 -14.99
N LEU A 401 26.03 -1.63 -14.17
CA LEU A 401 24.59 -1.79 -14.34
C LEU A 401 23.84 -0.45 -14.28
N LEU A 402 24.19 0.40 -13.31
CA LEU A 402 23.58 1.73 -13.18
C LEU A 402 23.86 2.61 -14.40
N MET A 403 25.06 2.57 -14.94
CA MET A 403 25.43 3.31 -16.15
C MET A 403 24.67 2.81 -17.38
N GLU A 404 24.66 1.51 -17.62
CA GLU A 404 24.03 0.88 -18.80
C GLU A 404 22.51 1.01 -18.78
N GLU A 405 21.89 1.01 -17.60
CA GLU A 405 20.45 1.10 -17.39
C GLU A 405 19.96 2.53 -17.11
N ASN A 406 20.84 3.53 -17.23
CA ASN A 406 20.54 4.93 -16.89
C ASN A 406 19.91 5.05 -15.50
N GLY A 407 20.51 4.41 -14.50
CA GLY A 407 20.05 4.40 -13.10
C GLY A 407 18.81 3.53 -12.81
N SER A 408 18.19 2.94 -13.82
CA SER A 408 16.90 2.24 -13.69
C SER A 408 17.08 0.73 -13.49
N VAL A 409 17.67 0.34 -12.37
CA VAL A 409 17.82 -1.05 -11.94
C VAL A 409 17.02 -1.28 -10.68
N GLY A 410 16.18 -2.33 -10.64
CA GLY A 410 15.45 -2.74 -9.46
C GLY A 410 16.23 -3.76 -8.64
N MET A 411 16.12 -3.68 -7.32
CA MET A 411 16.69 -4.65 -6.39
C MET A 411 15.69 -5.14 -5.35
N ILE A 412 15.98 -6.30 -4.77
CA ILE A 412 15.37 -6.80 -3.53
C ILE A 412 16.50 -6.93 -2.52
N GLY A 413 16.37 -6.26 -1.38
CA GLY A 413 17.35 -6.26 -0.29
C GLY A 413 16.88 -7.09 0.89
N PHE A 414 17.70 -8.03 1.35
CA PHE A 414 17.43 -8.89 2.49
C PHE A 414 18.15 -8.34 3.73
N GLY A 415 17.40 -7.94 4.72
CA GLY A 415 18.00 -7.30 5.91
C GLY A 415 17.03 -7.18 7.09
N MET A 416 15.88 -7.87 7.07
CA MET A 416 14.88 -7.79 8.14
C MET A 416 14.75 -9.09 8.90
N SER A 417 14.30 -8.99 10.16
CA SER A 417 14.04 -10.13 11.04
C SER A 417 12.63 -10.69 10.82
N GLU A 418 12.53 -12.02 10.79
CA GLU A 418 11.24 -12.72 10.80
C GLU A 418 10.48 -12.46 12.11
N GLU A 419 11.17 -12.47 13.25
CA GLU A 419 10.59 -12.19 14.56
C GLU A 419 10.00 -10.77 14.62
N ASN A 420 10.77 -9.76 14.20
CA ASN A 420 10.28 -8.39 14.14
C ASN A 420 9.10 -8.24 13.18
N THR A 421 9.13 -8.95 12.05
CA THR A 421 8.02 -8.95 11.09
C THR A 421 6.75 -9.52 11.73
N ALA A 422 6.86 -10.65 12.44
CA ALA A 422 5.74 -11.27 13.16
C ALA A 422 5.19 -10.34 14.26
N ASN A 423 6.07 -9.74 15.08
CA ASN A 423 5.70 -8.82 16.14
C ASN A 423 4.98 -7.58 15.61
N MET A 424 5.48 -6.97 14.53
CA MET A 424 4.84 -5.82 13.88
C MET A 424 3.48 -6.19 13.28
N LEU A 425 3.34 -7.35 12.63
CA LEU A 425 2.06 -7.81 12.10
C LEU A 425 1.04 -8.07 13.21
N ALA A 426 1.46 -8.63 14.34
CA ALA A 426 0.59 -8.88 15.50
C ALA A 426 0.21 -7.60 16.24
N HIS A 427 1.04 -6.54 16.20
CA HIS A 427 0.87 -5.33 17.01
C HIS A 427 -0.45 -4.60 16.71
N PRO A 428 -1.19 -4.11 17.73
CA PRO A 428 -2.52 -3.48 17.53
C PRO A 428 -2.53 -2.26 16.59
N LEU A 429 -1.43 -1.52 16.50
CA LEU A 429 -1.29 -0.35 15.62
C LEU A 429 -0.90 -0.71 14.18
N GLY A 430 -0.55 -1.98 13.91
CA GLY A 430 -0.12 -2.44 12.60
C GLY A 430 -1.29 -2.77 11.67
N MET A 431 -1.20 -2.33 10.43
CA MET A 431 -2.05 -2.72 9.31
C MET A 431 -1.26 -3.63 8.37
N VAL A 432 -1.94 -4.49 7.62
CA VAL A 432 -1.31 -5.30 6.57
C VAL A 432 -1.25 -4.50 5.29
N CYS A 433 -0.10 -4.51 4.63
CA CYS A 433 0.08 -3.97 3.29
C CYS A 433 0.90 -4.91 2.42
N SER A 434 0.86 -4.73 1.10
CA SER A 434 1.77 -5.45 0.22
C SER A 434 3.03 -4.65 -0.11
N ASP A 435 2.96 -3.33 -0.12
CA ASP A 435 3.99 -2.45 -0.72
C ASP A 435 4.34 -2.93 -2.15
N GLY A 436 3.35 -3.57 -2.79
CA GLY A 436 3.46 -4.22 -4.09
C GLY A 436 3.02 -3.31 -5.23
N SER A 437 3.06 -3.87 -6.45
CA SER A 437 2.59 -3.19 -7.65
C SER A 437 1.82 -4.16 -8.54
N VAL A 438 1.24 -3.65 -9.62
CA VAL A 438 0.59 -4.45 -10.67
C VAL A 438 1.57 -4.67 -11.81
N TYR A 439 1.62 -5.89 -12.31
CA TYR A 439 2.53 -6.29 -13.39
C TYR A 439 1.77 -6.98 -14.52
N PRO A 440 2.08 -6.68 -15.80
CA PRO A 440 1.61 -7.49 -16.92
C PRO A 440 2.06 -8.95 -16.78
N ALA A 441 1.25 -9.89 -17.23
CA ALA A 441 1.56 -11.32 -17.15
C ALA A 441 2.84 -11.70 -17.91
N ASP A 442 3.11 -11.00 -19.02
CA ASP A 442 4.29 -11.16 -19.88
C ASP A 442 5.48 -10.27 -19.47
N SER A 443 5.37 -9.50 -18.40
CA SER A 443 6.45 -8.60 -17.97
C SER A 443 7.72 -9.39 -17.65
N THR A 444 8.86 -8.83 -18.02
CA THR A 444 10.19 -9.41 -17.74
C THR A 444 10.70 -8.95 -16.36
N GLY A 445 11.53 -9.77 -15.71
CA GLY A 445 12.11 -9.50 -14.41
C GLY A 445 11.56 -10.43 -13.32
N SER A 446 12.11 -10.32 -12.12
CA SER A 446 11.74 -11.09 -10.93
C SER A 446 11.16 -10.12 -9.89
N PRO A 447 9.84 -9.84 -9.92
CA PRO A 447 9.23 -8.95 -8.93
C PRO A 447 9.34 -9.56 -7.52
N HIS A 448 9.20 -8.72 -6.50
CA HIS A 448 9.10 -9.22 -5.13
C HIS A 448 7.80 -10.05 -4.97
N PRO A 449 7.82 -11.23 -4.31
CA PRO A 449 6.65 -12.09 -4.13
C PRO A 449 5.49 -11.40 -3.38
N ARG A 450 5.76 -10.31 -2.66
CA ARG A 450 4.72 -9.52 -1.96
C ARG A 450 3.60 -9.01 -2.87
N SER A 451 3.86 -8.85 -4.16
CA SER A 451 2.82 -8.45 -5.12
C SER A 451 1.82 -9.57 -5.43
N TYR A 452 2.15 -10.82 -5.13
CA TYR A 452 1.36 -12.01 -5.48
C TYR A 452 0.83 -12.78 -4.27
N GLY A 453 1.45 -12.67 -3.09
CA GLY A 453 1.16 -13.56 -1.97
C GLY A 453 0.94 -12.92 -0.61
N THR A 454 0.92 -11.58 -0.49
CA THR A 454 0.91 -10.89 0.82
C THR A 454 -0.26 -11.32 1.72
N PHE A 455 -1.50 -11.17 1.26
CA PHE A 455 -2.68 -11.42 2.10
C PHE A 455 -2.86 -12.91 2.42
N PRO A 456 -2.74 -13.83 1.45
CA PRO A 456 -2.73 -15.27 1.72
C PRO A 456 -1.60 -15.71 2.65
N ARG A 457 -0.39 -15.09 2.57
CA ARG A 457 0.71 -15.37 3.49
C ARG A 457 0.38 -14.96 4.93
N VAL A 458 -0.30 -13.83 5.13
CA VAL A 458 -0.75 -13.45 6.48
C VAL A 458 -1.71 -14.50 7.02
N LEU A 459 -2.69 -14.92 6.24
CA LEU A 459 -3.70 -15.91 6.67
C LEU A 459 -3.10 -17.31 6.88
N GLY A 460 -2.33 -17.81 5.91
CA GLY A 460 -1.74 -19.14 5.96
C GLY A 460 -0.57 -19.23 6.93
N TYR A 461 0.46 -18.43 6.72
CA TYR A 461 1.71 -18.56 7.48
C TYR A 461 1.63 -17.92 8.86
N TYR A 462 1.24 -16.63 8.96
CA TYR A 462 1.27 -15.93 10.26
C TYR A 462 0.09 -16.27 11.17
N VAL A 463 -1.11 -16.46 10.64
CA VAL A 463 -2.29 -16.82 11.43
C VAL A 463 -2.32 -18.32 11.70
N ARG A 464 -2.40 -19.17 10.66
CA ARG A 464 -2.61 -20.60 10.82
C ARG A 464 -1.36 -21.33 11.33
N GLU A 465 -0.18 -21.11 10.71
CA GLU A 465 1.02 -21.89 11.03
C GLU A 465 1.80 -21.34 12.22
N LYS A 466 1.98 -20.00 12.29
CA LYS A 466 2.74 -19.34 13.37
C LYS A 466 1.86 -18.93 14.55
N ALA A 467 0.56 -18.83 14.37
CA ALA A 467 -0.40 -18.42 15.40
C ALA A 467 -0.03 -17.09 16.11
N VAL A 468 0.51 -16.11 15.36
CA VAL A 468 0.96 -14.84 15.94
C VAL A 468 -0.21 -13.91 16.29
N MET A 469 -1.39 -14.14 15.69
CA MET A 469 -2.63 -13.41 15.98
C MET A 469 -3.86 -14.25 15.58
N PRO A 470 -5.04 -14.01 16.21
CA PRO A 470 -6.29 -14.62 15.80
C PRO A 470 -6.73 -14.19 14.40
N LEU A 471 -7.53 -15.04 13.72
CA LEU A 471 -8.01 -14.79 12.36
C LEU A 471 -8.84 -13.50 12.27
N GLU A 472 -9.74 -13.24 13.20
CA GLU A 472 -10.55 -12.01 13.28
C GLU A 472 -9.70 -10.75 13.40
N THR A 473 -8.57 -10.83 14.11
CA THR A 473 -7.60 -9.73 14.20
C THR A 473 -6.91 -9.50 12.86
N ALA A 474 -6.46 -10.56 12.18
CA ALA A 474 -5.85 -10.45 10.85
C ALA A 474 -6.84 -9.85 9.83
N VAL A 475 -8.08 -10.34 9.79
CA VAL A 475 -9.14 -9.78 8.94
C VAL A 475 -9.34 -8.30 9.24
N HIS A 476 -9.44 -7.91 10.52
CA HIS A 476 -9.56 -6.49 10.91
C HIS A 476 -8.42 -5.61 10.39
N LYS A 477 -7.17 -6.09 10.50
CA LYS A 477 -5.97 -5.40 10.04
C LYS A 477 -5.85 -5.29 8.51
N MET A 478 -6.59 -6.12 7.79
CA MET A 478 -6.66 -6.14 6.32
C MET A 478 -7.93 -5.45 5.78
N THR A 479 -8.87 -5.02 6.64
CA THR A 479 -10.18 -4.51 6.21
C THR A 479 -10.63 -3.29 6.99
N GLY A 480 -11.25 -3.44 8.17
CA GLY A 480 -11.85 -2.36 8.95
C GLY A 480 -10.85 -1.33 9.48
N LEU A 481 -9.64 -1.75 9.84
CA LEU A 481 -8.60 -0.83 10.34
C LEU A 481 -8.08 0.09 9.22
N PRO A 482 -7.62 -0.41 8.05
CA PRO A 482 -7.21 0.43 6.95
C PRO A 482 -8.36 1.30 6.40
N ALA A 483 -9.59 0.78 6.32
CA ALA A 483 -10.75 1.58 5.91
C ALA A 483 -10.95 2.82 6.80
N ARG A 484 -10.90 2.64 8.13
CA ARG A 484 -10.99 3.76 9.08
C ARG A 484 -9.85 4.74 8.92
N LYS A 485 -8.61 4.27 8.66
CA LYS A 485 -7.44 5.13 8.53
C LYS A 485 -7.57 6.14 7.38
N ILE A 486 -8.22 5.74 6.30
CA ILE A 486 -8.49 6.61 5.14
C ILE A 486 -9.95 7.07 5.04
N GLN A 487 -10.68 7.06 6.16
CA GLN A 487 -12.04 7.59 6.32
C GLN A 487 -13.09 6.94 5.39
N LEU A 488 -12.96 5.66 5.05
CA LEU A 488 -13.97 4.91 4.30
C LEU A 488 -14.99 4.27 5.26
N ALA A 489 -16.15 4.88 5.39
CA ALA A 489 -17.19 4.43 6.31
C ALA A 489 -17.93 3.17 5.83
N ASP A 490 -18.05 2.98 4.52
CA ASP A 490 -18.92 1.98 3.89
C ASP A 490 -18.13 0.81 3.25
N ARG A 491 -16.82 0.71 3.48
CA ARG A 491 -15.96 -0.39 3.01
C ARG A 491 -15.19 -1.00 4.17
N GLY A 492 -14.66 -2.21 3.97
CA GLY A 492 -13.90 -2.94 4.98
C GLY A 492 -14.74 -3.50 6.14
N VAL A 493 -16.06 -3.51 5.98
CA VAL A 493 -17.01 -4.06 6.99
C VAL A 493 -18.17 -4.79 6.31
N ILE A 494 -18.65 -5.89 6.91
CA ILE A 494 -19.87 -6.60 6.50
C ILE A 494 -21.02 -6.12 7.38
N ARG A 495 -21.82 -5.21 6.84
CA ARG A 495 -23.09 -4.76 7.45
C ARG A 495 -24.06 -4.29 6.38
N PRO A 496 -25.37 -4.31 6.65
CA PRO A 496 -26.35 -3.77 5.71
C PRO A 496 -26.03 -2.31 5.33
N GLY A 497 -26.08 -2.01 4.02
CA GLY A 497 -25.77 -0.71 3.43
C GLY A 497 -24.29 -0.49 3.08
N ALA A 498 -23.35 -1.31 3.56
CA ALA A 498 -21.96 -1.27 3.14
C ALA A 498 -21.82 -1.74 1.68
N PHE A 499 -20.74 -1.32 1.00
CA PHE A 499 -20.41 -1.86 -0.32
C PHE A 499 -20.17 -3.37 -0.23
N ALA A 500 -20.64 -4.08 -1.24
CA ALA A 500 -20.44 -5.51 -1.36
C ALA A 500 -19.06 -5.80 -1.98
N ASP A 501 -18.02 -5.50 -1.22
CA ASP A 501 -16.66 -5.97 -1.43
C ASP A 501 -16.43 -7.11 -0.46
N LEU A 502 -16.34 -8.33 -0.96
CA LEU A 502 -16.32 -9.54 -0.13
C LEU A 502 -15.26 -10.51 -0.63
N VAL A 503 -14.69 -11.28 0.29
CA VAL A 503 -13.79 -12.39 -0.01
C VAL A 503 -14.22 -13.63 0.79
N ALA A 504 -14.41 -14.73 0.09
CA ALA A 504 -14.57 -16.06 0.68
C ALA A 504 -13.27 -16.84 0.55
N PHE A 505 -12.83 -17.46 1.63
CA PHE A 505 -11.61 -18.26 1.64
C PHE A 505 -11.71 -19.43 2.64
N ASP A 506 -10.96 -20.47 2.37
CA ASP A 506 -10.81 -21.59 3.30
C ASP A 506 -9.64 -21.33 4.24
N PRO A 507 -9.87 -21.08 5.54
CA PRO A 507 -8.82 -20.79 6.51
C PRO A 507 -7.85 -21.96 6.73
N ASP A 508 -8.24 -23.19 6.41
CA ASP A 508 -7.42 -24.38 6.60
C ASP A 508 -6.44 -24.60 5.43
N THR A 509 -6.74 -24.05 4.24
CA THR A 509 -5.93 -24.29 3.03
C THR A 509 -5.34 -23.05 2.41
N VAL A 510 -5.81 -21.83 2.75
CA VAL A 510 -5.32 -20.58 2.18
C VAL A 510 -3.80 -20.42 2.42
N ARG A 511 -3.06 -20.12 1.34
CA ARG A 511 -1.60 -19.88 1.41
C ARG A 511 -1.08 -19.13 0.19
N ASP A 512 0.08 -18.49 0.37
CA ASP A 512 0.89 -17.98 -0.73
C ASP A 512 1.72 -19.09 -1.37
N GLU A 513 1.84 -19.03 -2.70
CA GLU A 513 2.71 -19.91 -3.48
C GLU A 513 3.93 -19.15 -4.04
N ALA A 514 3.88 -17.82 -4.01
CA ALA A 514 4.93 -16.96 -4.54
C ALA A 514 6.19 -16.99 -3.67
N THR A 515 7.33 -17.27 -4.29
CA THR A 515 8.66 -17.28 -3.65
C THR A 515 9.58 -16.25 -4.31
N PHE A 516 10.75 -15.99 -3.73
CA PHE A 516 11.76 -15.13 -4.37
C PHE A 516 12.37 -15.76 -5.64
N ALA A 517 12.34 -17.08 -5.76
CA ALA A 517 12.78 -17.79 -6.96
C ALA A 517 11.67 -17.83 -8.04
N GLU A 518 10.43 -18.00 -7.62
CA GLU A 518 9.24 -18.08 -8.49
C GLU A 518 8.17 -17.10 -8.00
N PRO A 519 8.35 -15.79 -8.22
CA PRO A 519 7.53 -14.77 -7.57
C PRO A 519 6.13 -14.59 -8.17
N ARG A 520 5.86 -15.18 -9.35
CA ARG A 520 4.60 -14.99 -10.10
C ARG A 520 3.61 -16.14 -9.94
N GLN A 521 3.61 -16.76 -8.76
CA GLN A 521 2.65 -17.80 -8.44
C GLN A 521 1.41 -17.21 -7.80
N TYR A 522 0.22 -17.62 -8.26
CA TYR A 522 -1.03 -17.23 -7.65
C TYR A 522 -1.26 -18.02 -6.35
N PRO A 523 -1.90 -17.41 -5.34
CA PRO A 523 -2.21 -18.11 -4.09
C PRO A 523 -3.26 -19.18 -4.28
N THR A 524 -3.40 -20.06 -3.28
CA THR A 524 -4.49 -21.06 -3.20
C THR A 524 -5.37 -20.79 -1.97
N GLY A 525 -6.60 -21.36 -1.97
CA GLY A 525 -7.55 -21.25 -0.86
C GLY A 525 -8.38 -19.96 -0.79
N ILE A 526 -8.23 -19.04 -1.75
CA ILE A 526 -9.21 -17.97 -2.01
C ILE A 526 -10.22 -18.56 -3.00
N ASP A 527 -11.50 -18.55 -2.63
CA ASP A 527 -12.57 -19.18 -3.42
C ASP A 527 -13.33 -18.18 -4.28
N THR A 528 -13.85 -17.12 -3.65
CA THR A 528 -14.68 -16.13 -4.34
C THR A 528 -14.31 -14.72 -3.90
N VAL A 529 -14.18 -13.82 -4.86
CA VAL A 529 -13.99 -12.39 -4.62
C VAL A 529 -15.09 -11.59 -5.30
N VAL A 530 -15.73 -10.73 -4.55
CA VAL A 530 -16.77 -9.80 -5.02
C VAL A 530 -16.26 -8.38 -4.88
N VAL A 531 -16.36 -7.60 -5.95
CA VAL A 531 -15.99 -6.18 -5.99
C VAL A 531 -17.20 -5.37 -6.42
N ASN A 532 -17.66 -4.46 -5.57
CA ASN A 532 -18.88 -3.66 -5.82
C ASN A 532 -20.09 -4.53 -6.23
N GLY A 533 -20.26 -5.66 -5.58
CA GLY A 533 -21.38 -6.59 -5.84
C GLY A 533 -21.21 -7.51 -7.06
N VAL A 534 -20.10 -7.38 -7.79
CA VAL A 534 -19.80 -8.22 -8.96
C VAL A 534 -18.84 -9.34 -8.57
N VAL A 535 -19.20 -10.58 -8.82
CA VAL A 535 -18.31 -11.74 -8.66
C VAL A 535 -17.18 -11.61 -9.68
N THR A 536 -15.95 -11.48 -9.19
CA THR A 536 -14.75 -11.18 -9.99
C THR A 536 -13.82 -12.40 -10.09
N VAL A 537 -13.82 -13.26 -9.06
CA VAL A 537 -13.14 -14.56 -9.00
C VAL A 537 -14.12 -15.60 -8.51
#